data_d435398673f250ebfd5095e189ed0a4f
#
_entry.id   d435398673f250ebfd5095e189ed0a4f
#
_cell.length_a   1.000
_cell.length_b   1.000
_cell.length_c   1.000
_cell.angle_alpha   90.00
_cell.angle_beta   90.00
_cell.angle_gamma   90.00
#
_symmetry.space_group_name_H-M   'P 1'
#
loop_
_entity.id
_entity.type
_entity.pdbx_description
1 polymer ?
#
loop_
_entity_poly.entity_id
_entity_poly.type
_entity_poly.pdbx_seq_one_letter_code
_entity_poly.pdbx_strand_id
1 'polypeptide(L)'
;MFSFSIVIVPLIIGYLLDLIFGDPRKLPHPIVAFGNIIGWCERHFNKGKHKKRNGCLIAIILPLSTLLLGGLLALGNWMLHPFVYYCVASVFVFYGLANHSLIQEGGEVIRTLEEQGLDAGRKRLSWIVGRDTSQLSPKKIYTAVLETMAENLSDGVVAPLFFYALGGFPAMMAYKMVNTLDSMIGYKDARYKDFGCCSAHLDDVLNYIPARLTALLIVLSGYRKGIFSFIRKYARQHASPNSGYPESAMAGILDCRFGGPNIYHGILVEKPYIGTNDRELSIRDYKRAARINQSVCLITVILICLVFIPLI
;
A
#
# COMPACT_ATOMS: atom_id res chain seq x y z
N MET A 1 -20.83 22.30 -7.56
CA MET A 1 -21.11 21.73 -6.23
C MET A 1 -21.13 20.22 -6.36
N PHE A 2 -20.07 19.50 -5.96
CA PHE A 2 -20.07 18.04 -6.02
C PHE A 2 -21.11 17.55 -5.02
N SER A 3 -22.14 16.88 -5.48
CA SER A 3 -23.14 16.29 -4.62
C SER A 3 -22.49 15.26 -3.70
N PHE A 4 -22.80 15.29 -2.41
CA PHE A 4 -22.45 14.32 -1.39
C PHE A 4 -22.48 12.88 -1.90
N SER A 5 -23.51 12.52 -2.66
CA SER A 5 -23.69 11.19 -3.22
C SER A 5 -22.59 10.76 -4.19
N ILE A 6 -21.95 11.70 -4.91
CA ILE A 6 -20.88 11.40 -5.90
C ILE A 6 -19.65 10.79 -5.25
N VAL A 7 -19.34 11.20 -4.02
CA VAL A 7 -18.17 10.66 -3.27
C VAL A 7 -18.58 9.49 -2.40
N ILE A 8 -19.66 9.59 -1.65
CA ILE A 8 -19.98 8.64 -0.59
C ILE A 8 -20.55 7.32 -1.13
N VAL A 9 -21.44 7.39 -2.13
CA VAL A 9 -22.05 6.15 -2.67
C VAL A 9 -20.99 5.22 -3.26
N PRO A 10 -20.10 5.67 -4.17
CA PRO A 10 -19.04 4.79 -4.67
C PRO A 10 -18.06 4.32 -3.59
N LEU A 11 -17.75 5.17 -2.61
CA LEU A 11 -16.86 4.81 -1.50
C LEU A 11 -17.43 3.65 -0.68
N ILE A 12 -18.69 3.76 -0.27
CA ILE A 12 -19.33 2.72 0.56
C ILE A 12 -19.46 1.42 -0.24
N ILE A 13 -19.93 1.48 -1.49
CA ILE A 13 -20.08 0.29 -2.33
C ILE A 13 -18.72 -0.35 -2.59
N GLY A 14 -17.70 0.43 -2.99
CA GLY A 14 -16.35 -0.08 -3.24
C GLY A 14 -15.71 -0.71 -2.00
N TYR A 15 -15.88 -0.08 -0.82
CA TYR A 15 -15.43 -0.65 0.45
C TYR A 15 -16.13 -1.97 0.79
N LEU A 16 -17.45 -2.06 0.60
CA LEU A 16 -18.18 -3.30 0.85
C LEU A 16 -17.78 -4.41 -0.13
N LEU A 17 -17.50 -4.07 -1.38
CA LEU A 17 -16.97 -5.01 -2.36
C LEU A 17 -15.57 -5.54 -1.97
N ASP A 18 -14.65 -4.66 -1.55
CA ASP A 18 -13.34 -5.08 -1.04
C ASP A 18 -13.47 -5.97 0.20
N LEU A 19 -14.34 -5.59 1.14
CA LEU A 19 -14.57 -6.35 2.38
C LEU A 19 -15.06 -7.79 2.12
N ILE A 20 -15.92 -7.98 1.11
CA ILE A 20 -16.54 -9.27 0.82
C ILE A 20 -15.68 -10.11 -0.13
N PHE A 21 -15.19 -9.54 -1.20
CA PHE A 21 -14.57 -10.27 -2.30
C PHE A 21 -13.03 -10.21 -2.33
N GLY A 22 -12.44 -9.11 -1.79
CA GLY A 22 -11.01 -8.84 -2.03
C GLY A 22 -10.69 -8.72 -3.54
N ASP A 23 -9.42 -8.76 -3.90
CA ASP A 23 -9.00 -8.67 -5.31
C ASP A 23 -9.29 -9.97 -6.08
N PRO A 24 -10.13 -9.92 -7.11
CA PRO A 24 -10.48 -11.10 -7.88
C PRO A 24 -9.33 -11.51 -8.82
N ARG A 25 -8.64 -12.62 -8.53
CA ARG A 25 -7.46 -13.09 -9.30
C ARG A 25 -7.75 -13.42 -10.77
N LYS A 26 -9.01 -13.63 -11.14
CA LYS A 26 -9.43 -14.05 -12.50
C LYS A 26 -9.99 -12.92 -13.36
N LEU A 27 -10.27 -11.77 -12.78
CA LEU A 27 -10.85 -10.64 -13.52
C LEU A 27 -9.74 -9.69 -13.98
N PRO A 28 -9.97 -8.96 -15.10
CA PRO A 28 -9.06 -7.88 -15.52
C PRO A 28 -8.88 -6.87 -14.37
N HIS A 29 -7.63 -6.56 -14.04
CA HIS A 29 -7.31 -5.67 -12.92
C HIS A 29 -6.57 -4.43 -13.42
N PRO A 30 -7.00 -3.21 -13.10
CA PRO A 30 -6.36 -1.97 -13.56
C PRO A 30 -4.86 -1.90 -13.20
N ILE A 31 -4.48 -2.37 -12.02
CA ILE A 31 -3.07 -2.37 -11.57
C ILE A 31 -2.21 -3.33 -12.41
N VAL A 32 -2.77 -4.45 -12.87
CA VAL A 32 -2.06 -5.35 -13.81
C VAL A 32 -1.84 -4.65 -15.15
N ALA A 33 -2.84 -3.90 -15.64
CA ALA A 33 -2.67 -3.09 -16.85
C ALA A 33 -1.59 -2.01 -16.65
N PHE A 34 -1.55 -1.33 -15.50
CA PHE A 34 -0.47 -0.40 -15.15
C PHE A 34 0.89 -1.09 -15.18
N GLY A 35 1.03 -2.25 -14.55
CA GLY A 35 2.27 -3.03 -14.55
C GLY A 35 2.73 -3.40 -15.96
N ASN A 36 1.81 -3.79 -16.85
CA ASN A 36 2.12 -4.10 -18.24
C ASN A 36 2.64 -2.88 -19.01
N ILE A 37 2.00 -1.71 -18.84
CA ILE A 37 2.43 -0.46 -19.45
C ILE A 37 3.81 -0.04 -18.92
N ILE A 38 4.02 -0.09 -17.61
CA ILE A 38 5.31 0.23 -16.97
C ILE A 38 6.41 -0.71 -17.47
N GLY A 39 6.14 -2.01 -17.53
CA GLY A 39 7.09 -2.99 -18.05
C GLY A 39 7.39 -2.78 -19.54
N TRP A 40 6.41 -2.37 -20.35
CA TRP A 40 6.64 -1.97 -21.73
C TRP A 40 7.55 -0.73 -21.81
N CYS A 41 7.26 0.30 -21.04
CA CYS A 41 8.08 1.52 -20.97
C CYS A 41 9.51 1.19 -20.51
N GLU A 42 9.67 0.36 -19.50
CA GLU A 42 10.98 -0.04 -18.99
C GLU A 42 11.81 -0.72 -20.06
N ARG A 43 11.25 -1.71 -20.77
CA ARG A 43 11.97 -2.42 -21.85
C ARG A 43 12.40 -1.51 -22.99
N HIS A 44 11.66 -0.45 -23.31
CA HIS A 44 11.96 0.43 -24.44
C HIS A 44 12.83 1.62 -24.07
N PHE A 45 12.64 2.22 -22.89
CA PHE A 45 13.22 3.50 -22.50
C PHE A 45 14.32 3.43 -21.44
N ASN A 46 14.46 2.29 -20.73
CA ASN A 46 15.55 2.10 -19.75
C ASN A 46 16.85 1.65 -20.45
N LYS A 47 17.28 2.41 -21.49
CA LYS A 47 18.45 2.11 -22.32
C LYS A 47 19.24 3.39 -22.62
N GLY A 48 20.52 3.21 -22.89
CA GLY A 48 21.41 4.30 -23.34
C GLY A 48 21.67 5.38 -22.31
N LYS A 49 22.08 6.56 -22.78
CA LYS A 49 22.54 7.68 -21.94
C LYS A 49 21.43 8.50 -21.27
N HIS A 50 20.18 8.38 -21.74
CA HIS A 50 19.06 9.22 -21.31
C HIS A 50 18.09 8.52 -20.32
N LYS A 51 18.51 7.41 -19.69
CA LYS A 51 17.68 6.63 -18.77
C LYS A 51 16.97 7.51 -17.73
N LYS A 52 17.70 8.37 -17.03
CA LYS A 52 17.14 9.24 -15.99
C LYS A 52 16.06 10.16 -16.52
N ARG A 53 16.32 10.86 -17.64
CA ARG A 53 15.33 11.76 -18.28
C ARG A 53 14.07 11.00 -18.70
N ASN A 54 14.25 9.84 -19.34
CA ASN A 54 13.13 9.03 -19.80
C ASN A 54 12.31 8.50 -18.63
N GLY A 55 12.97 8.03 -17.56
CA GLY A 55 12.29 7.59 -16.34
C GLY A 55 11.51 8.72 -15.66
N CYS A 56 12.07 9.94 -15.59
CA CYS A 56 11.37 11.09 -15.05
C CYS A 56 10.14 11.47 -15.90
N LEU A 57 10.27 11.44 -17.23
CA LEU A 57 9.12 11.68 -18.12
C LEU A 57 8.02 10.65 -17.91
N ILE A 58 8.37 9.38 -17.81
CA ILE A 58 7.41 8.28 -17.56
C ILE A 58 6.74 8.45 -16.19
N ALA A 59 7.51 8.80 -15.14
CA ALA A 59 7.00 9.03 -13.80
C ALA A 59 6.00 10.20 -13.72
N ILE A 60 6.03 11.14 -14.66
CA ILE A 60 5.09 12.25 -14.75
C ILE A 60 3.94 11.93 -15.72
N ILE A 61 4.25 11.43 -16.91
CA ILE A 61 3.25 11.24 -17.99
C ILE A 61 2.24 10.16 -17.61
N LEU A 62 2.67 9.00 -17.06
CA LEU A 62 1.73 7.92 -16.77
C LEU A 62 0.70 8.29 -15.68
N PRO A 63 1.08 8.85 -14.51
CA PRO A 63 0.10 9.29 -13.54
C PRO A 63 -0.81 10.42 -14.04
N LEU A 64 -0.26 11.42 -14.76
CA LEU A 64 -1.07 12.49 -15.34
C LEU A 64 -2.05 11.97 -16.39
N SER A 65 -1.62 11.05 -17.26
CA SER A 65 -2.50 10.41 -18.23
C SER A 65 -3.61 9.61 -17.52
N THR A 66 -3.27 8.89 -16.44
CA THR A 66 -4.24 8.15 -15.63
C THR A 66 -5.27 9.10 -15.00
N LEU A 67 -4.80 10.24 -14.45
CA LEU A 67 -5.68 11.25 -13.87
C LEU A 67 -6.62 11.85 -14.93
N LEU A 68 -6.08 12.25 -16.08
CA LEU A 68 -6.84 12.87 -17.17
C LEU A 68 -7.86 11.89 -17.77
N LEU A 69 -7.44 10.69 -18.12
CA LEU A 69 -8.33 9.66 -18.68
C LEU A 69 -9.40 9.23 -17.66
N GLY A 70 -9.03 9.09 -16.40
CA GLY A 70 -9.97 8.83 -15.30
C GLY A 70 -10.96 9.99 -15.13
N GLY A 71 -10.51 11.24 -15.22
CA GLY A 71 -11.35 12.43 -15.16
C GLY A 71 -12.34 12.52 -16.34
N LEU A 72 -11.85 12.25 -17.55
CA LEU A 72 -12.73 12.20 -18.75
C LEU A 72 -13.76 11.06 -18.63
N LEU A 73 -13.35 9.91 -18.13
CA LEU A 73 -14.25 8.79 -17.88
C LEU A 73 -15.30 9.15 -16.81
N ALA A 74 -14.89 9.79 -15.73
CA ALA A 74 -15.81 10.25 -14.68
C ALA A 74 -16.85 11.24 -15.23
N LEU A 75 -16.39 12.24 -15.97
CA LEU A 75 -17.26 13.25 -16.60
C LEU A 75 -18.21 12.61 -17.61
N GLY A 76 -17.69 11.77 -18.50
CA GLY A 76 -18.50 11.10 -19.53
C GLY A 76 -19.61 10.22 -18.93
N ASN A 77 -19.28 9.44 -17.90
CA ASN A 77 -20.26 8.61 -17.21
C ASN A 77 -21.31 9.45 -16.46
N TRP A 78 -20.89 10.56 -15.85
CA TRP A 78 -21.82 11.49 -15.20
C TRP A 78 -22.77 12.16 -16.20
N MET A 79 -22.26 12.59 -17.36
CA MET A 79 -23.08 13.17 -18.42
C MET A 79 -24.04 12.16 -19.04
N LEU A 80 -23.64 10.89 -19.11
CA LEU A 80 -24.51 9.81 -19.62
C LEU A 80 -25.66 9.54 -18.64
N HIS A 81 -25.36 9.21 -17.41
CA HIS A 81 -26.33 9.04 -16.32
C HIS A 81 -25.62 8.91 -14.96
N PRO A 82 -26.07 9.58 -13.88
CA PRO A 82 -25.46 9.48 -12.55
C PRO A 82 -25.30 8.04 -12.03
N PHE A 83 -26.24 7.16 -12.32
CA PHE A 83 -26.18 5.74 -11.93
C PHE A 83 -24.97 5.04 -12.58
N VAL A 84 -24.69 5.32 -13.85
CA VAL A 84 -23.51 4.76 -14.55
C VAL A 84 -22.22 5.22 -13.88
N TYR A 85 -22.15 6.50 -13.50
CA TYR A 85 -21.03 7.02 -12.74
C TYR A 85 -20.86 6.26 -11.42
N TYR A 86 -21.92 6.07 -10.64
CA TYR A 86 -21.83 5.35 -9.36
C TYR A 86 -21.32 3.92 -9.55
N CYS A 87 -21.80 3.18 -10.53
CA CYS A 87 -21.34 1.83 -10.82
C CYS A 87 -19.85 1.81 -11.16
N VAL A 88 -19.42 2.66 -12.11
CA VAL A 88 -18.03 2.71 -12.57
C VAL A 88 -17.10 3.17 -11.45
N ALA A 89 -17.46 4.24 -10.74
CA ALA A 89 -16.65 4.75 -9.63
C ALA A 89 -16.53 3.73 -8.49
N SER A 90 -17.59 2.99 -8.17
CA SER A 90 -17.55 1.91 -7.16
C SER A 90 -16.59 0.80 -7.54
N VAL A 91 -16.56 0.41 -8.81
CA VAL A 91 -15.61 -0.61 -9.32
C VAL A 91 -14.18 -0.10 -9.20
N PHE A 92 -13.90 1.18 -9.55
CA PHE A 92 -12.56 1.73 -9.39
C PHE A 92 -12.14 1.89 -7.92
N VAL A 93 -13.05 2.24 -7.02
CA VAL A 93 -12.78 2.26 -5.57
C VAL A 93 -12.46 0.86 -5.08
N PHE A 94 -13.24 -0.15 -5.48
CA PHE A 94 -12.99 -1.56 -5.17
C PHE A 94 -11.58 -1.99 -5.59
N TYR A 95 -11.19 -1.78 -6.85
CA TYR A 95 -9.85 -2.10 -7.34
C TYR A 95 -8.73 -1.21 -6.78
N GLY A 96 -9.07 -0.05 -6.26
CA GLY A 96 -8.11 0.85 -5.61
C GLY A 96 -7.78 0.46 -4.18
N LEU A 97 -8.69 -0.27 -3.51
CA LEU A 97 -8.50 -0.81 -2.17
C LEU A 97 -7.83 -2.20 -2.23
N ALA A 98 -7.04 -2.51 -1.24
CA ALA A 98 -6.37 -3.79 -1.13
C ALA A 98 -6.41 -4.34 0.31
N ASN A 99 -7.35 -3.91 1.14
CA ASN A 99 -7.34 -4.26 2.57
C ASN A 99 -7.66 -5.73 2.82
N HIS A 100 -8.70 -6.26 2.17
CA HIS A 100 -9.06 -7.68 2.29
C HIS A 100 -7.92 -8.57 1.79
N SER A 101 -7.41 -8.27 0.60
CA SER A 101 -6.34 -9.04 -0.02
C SER A 101 -5.04 -8.99 0.79
N LEU A 102 -4.70 -7.84 1.37
CA LEU A 102 -3.54 -7.70 2.25
C LEU A 102 -3.64 -8.60 3.48
N ILE A 103 -4.80 -8.61 4.13
CA ILE A 103 -5.07 -9.48 5.28
C ILE A 103 -5.02 -10.94 4.84
N GLN A 104 -5.69 -11.30 3.75
CA GLN A 104 -5.74 -12.65 3.24
C GLN A 104 -4.34 -13.18 2.88
N GLU A 105 -3.55 -12.42 2.13
CA GLU A 105 -2.20 -12.83 1.71
C GLU A 105 -1.27 -13.04 2.91
N GLY A 106 -1.30 -12.15 3.90
CA GLY A 106 -0.57 -12.34 5.16
C GLY A 106 -1.03 -13.60 5.92
N GLY A 107 -2.34 -13.83 5.98
CA GLY A 107 -2.93 -15.02 6.61
C GLY A 107 -2.55 -16.33 5.92
N GLU A 108 -2.51 -16.34 4.60
CA GLU A 108 -2.07 -17.51 3.82
C GLU A 108 -0.60 -17.87 4.10
N VAL A 109 0.29 -16.87 4.27
CA VAL A 109 1.69 -17.15 4.65
C VAL A 109 1.74 -17.81 6.02
N ILE A 110 1.04 -17.25 7.02
CA ILE A 110 1.04 -17.79 8.38
C ILE A 110 0.41 -19.17 8.42
N ARG A 111 -0.73 -19.38 7.75
CA ARG A 111 -1.37 -20.69 7.67
C ARG A 111 -0.46 -21.73 7.01
N THR A 112 0.17 -21.38 5.90
CA THR A 112 1.11 -22.27 5.20
C THR A 112 2.32 -22.63 6.09
N LEU A 113 2.84 -21.67 6.85
CA LEU A 113 3.93 -21.89 7.79
C LEU A 113 3.54 -22.89 8.90
N GLU A 114 2.36 -22.72 9.48
CA GLU A 114 1.87 -23.54 10.60
C GLU A 114 1.45 -24.95 10.15
N GLU A 115 0.78 -25.08 9.00
CA GLU A 115 0.21 -26.35 8.54
C GLU A 115 1.16 -27.18 7.68
N GLN A 116 2.04 -26.51 6.87
CA GLN A 116 2.89 -27.18 5.88
C GLN A 116 4.39 -27.07 6.21
N GLY A 117 4.75 -26.35 7.27
CA GLY A 117 6.10 -26.21 7.75
C GLY A 117 6.91 -25.07 7.13
N LEU A 118 8.17 -24.97 7.59
CA LEU A 118 9.02 -23.80 7.38
C LEU A 118 9.31 -23.49 5.90
N ASP A 119 9.65 -24.50 5.11
CA ASP A 119 10.03 -24.29 3.70
C ASP A 119 8.83 -23.86 2.84
N ALA A 120 7.64 -24.40 3.11
CA ALA A 120 6.42 -23.97 2.48
C ALA A 120 6.07 -22.51 2.84
N GLY A 121 6.20 -22.15 4.13
CA GLY A 121 6.02 -20.78 4.61
C GLY A 121 7.00 -19.79 3.97
N ARG A 122 8.28 -20.13 3.85
CA ARG A 122 9.30 -19.35 3.13
C ARG A 122 8.92 -19.11 1.68
N LYS A 123 8.52 -20.17 0.98
CA LYS A 123 8.09 -20.09 -0.42
C LYS A 123 6.84 -19.22 -0.56
N ARG A 124 5.86 -19.36 0.33
CA ARG A 124 4.63 -18.55 0.29
C ARG A 124 4.91 -17.07 0.58
N LEU A 125 5.81 -16.78 1.54
CA LEU A 125 6.24 -15.42 1.84
C LEU A 125 6.93 -14.74 0.66
N SER A 126 7.74 -15.45 -0.12
CA SER A 126 8.46 -14.89 -1.28
C SER A 126 7.54 -14.31 -2.37
N TRP A 127 6.24 -14.60 -2.33
CA TRP A 127 5.26 -14.02 -3.27
C TRP A 127 4.81 -12.61 -2.88
N ILE A 128 5.02 -12.21 -1.61
CA ILE A 128 4.53 -10.93 -1.09
C ILE A 128 5.64 -10.00 -0.56
N VAL A 129 6.90 -10.46 -0.55
CA VAL A 129 8.05 -9.64 -0.13
C VAL A 129 9.18 -9.69 -1.14
N GLY A 130 9.94 -8.60 -1.27
CA GLY A 130 11.09 -8.51 -2.18
C GLY A 130 12.41 -9.04 -1.61
N ARG A 131 12.45 -9.43 -0.31
CA ARG A 131 13.66 -9.97 0.33
C ARG A 131 13.83 -11.46 0.06
N ASP A 132 15.07 -11.96 0.16
CA ASP A 132 15.33 -13.39 0.13
C ASP A 132 14.70 -14.05 1.39
N THR A 133 13.86 -15.05 1.14
CA THR A 133 13.14 -15.76 2.20
C THR A 133 13.74 -17.11 2.53
N SER A 134 14.72 -17.59 1.76
CA SER A 134 15.24 -18.97 1.82
C SER A 134 15.84 -19.37 3.19
N GLN A 135 16.35 -18.40 3.95
CA GLN A 135 17.01 -18.63 5.23
C GLN A 135 16.26 -18.03 6.43
N LEU A 136 15.02 -17.55 6.23
CA LEU A 136 14.27 -16.94 7.32
C LEU A 136 13.79 -17.98 8.34
N SER A 137 13.95 -17.68 9.63
CA SER A 137 13.35 -18.43 10.72
C SER A 137 11.83 -18.19 10.78
N PRO A 138 11.05 -19.04 11.48
CA PRO A 138 9.60 -18.81 11.67
C PRO A 138 9.30 -17.42 12.20
N LYS A 139 10.03 -16.93 13.20
CA LYS A 139 9.93 -15.59 13.76
C LYS A 139 10.15 -14.51 12.70
N LYS A 140 11.17 -14.65 11.85
CA LYS A 140 11.45 -13.71 10.76
C LYS A 140 10.34 -13.71 9.70
N ILE A 141 9.69 -14.84 9.45
CA ILE A 141 8.51 -14.93 8.57
C ILE A 141 7.35 -14.13 9.17
N TYR A 142 7.02 -14.33 10.44
CA TYR A 142 6.00 -13.54 11.14
C TYR A 142 6.32 -12.04 11.08
N THR A 143 7.57 -11.65 11.40
CA THR A 143 8.02 -10.26 11.33
C THR A 143 7.79 -9.69 9.93
N ALA A 144 8.21 -10.40 8.88
CA ALA A 144 8.06 -9.95 7.49
C ALA A 144 6.60 -9.75 7.08
N VAL A 145 5.70 -10.66 7.50
CA VAL A 145 4.26 -10.52 7.26
C VAL A 145 3.72 -9.26 7.94
N LEU A 146 4.05 -9.04 9.21
CA LEU A 146 3.55 -7.90 9.98
C LEU A 146 4.11 -6.55 9.47
N GLU A 147 5.38 -6.51 9.06
CA GLU A 147 5.99 -5.36 8.39
C GLU A 147 5.24 -5.02 7.10
N THR A 148 5.06 -6.03 6.23
CA THR A 148 4.34 -5.86 4.95
C THR A 148 2.90 -5.43 5.16
N MET A 149 2.21 -5.97 6.18
CA MET A 149 0.85 -5.54 6.52
C MET A 149 0.81 -4.08 6.99
N ALA A 150 1.79 -3.62 7.77
CA ALA A 150 1.85 -2.24 8.24
C ALA A 150 2.16 -1.25 7.12
N GLU A 151 3.15 -1.55 6.27
CA GLU A 151 3.53 -0.74 5.12
C GLU A 151 2.39 -0.64 4.10
N ASN A 152 1.84 -1.78 3.68
CA ASN A 152 0.77 -1.80 2.68
C ASN A 152 -0.59 -1.32 3.23
N LEU A 153 -0.80 -1.24 4.54
CA LEU A 153 -1.94 -0.53 5.12
C LEU A 153 -1.88 0.97 4.75
N SER A 154 -0.68 1.57 4.68
CA SER A 154 -0.52 2.92 4.14
C SER A 154 -0.75 2.94 2.63
N ASP A 155 0.00 2.17 1.87
CA ASP A 155 0.14 2.31 0.42
C ASP A 155 -1.00 1.65 -0.36
N GLY A 156 -1.63 0.65 0.23
CA GLY A 156 -2.75 -0.11 -0.36
C GLY A 156 -4.13 0.30 0.14
N VAL A 157 -4.22 1.08 1.22
CA VAL A 157 -5.52 1.41 1.85
C VAL A 157 -5.65 2.90 2.14
N VAL A 158 -4.86 3.44 3.07
CA VAL A 158 -5.06 4.82 3.55
C VAL A 158 -4.70 5.84 2.47
N ALA A 159 -3.59 5.66 1.76
CA ALA A 159 -3.19 6.58 0.70
C ALA A 159 -4.15 6.57 -0.49
N PRO A 160 -4.57 5.42 -1.04
CA PRO A 160 -5.64 5.40 -2.05
C PRO A 160 -6.91 6.11 -1.61
N LEU A 161 -7.38 5.89 -0.38
CA LEU A 161 -8.56 6.56 0.17
C LEU A 161 -8.34 8.06 0.38
N PHE A 162 -7.15 8.48 0.79
CA PHE A 162 -6.78 9.88 0.91
C PHE A 162 -6.87 10.59 -0.45
N PHE A 163 -6.29 10.01 -1.50
CA PHE A 163 -6.37 10.58 -2.85
C PHE A 163 -7.79 10.48 -3.43
N TYR A 164 -8.56 9.46 -3.07
CA TYR A 164 -9.98 9.40 -3.40
C TYR A 164 -10.75 10.59 -2.79
N ALA A 165 -10.51 10.93 -1.55
CA ALA A 165 -11.13 12.08 -0.91
C ALA A 165 -10.75 13.41 -1.59
N LEU A 166 -9.54 13.54 -2.15
CA LEU A 166 -9.08 14.74 -2.84
C LEU A 166 -9.66 14.92 -4.25
N GLY A 167 -9.85 13.85 -5.01
CA GLY A 167 -10.22 13.95 -6.42
C GLY A 167 -10.95 12.73 -6.99
N GLY A 168 -11.65 11.98 -6.14
CA GLY A 168 -12.41 10.81 -6.55
C GLY A 168 -11.56 9.66 -7.07
N PHE A 169 -12.18 8.73 -7.79
CA PHE A 169 -11.46 7.58 -8.34
C PHE A 169 -10.34 7.94 -9.33
N PRO A 170 -10.41 9.06 -10.12
CA PRO A 170 -9.30 9.44 -10.98
C PRO A 170 -8.00 9.72 -10.21
N ALA A 171 -8.08 10.47 -9.10
CA ALA A 171 -6.92 10.78 -8.27
C ALA A 171 -6.41 9.52 -7.52
N MET A 172 -7.32 8.67 -7.05
CA MET A 172 -6.98 7.37 -6.48
C MET A 172 -6.20 6.49 -7.45
N MET A 173 -6.64 6.39 -8.70
CA MET A 173 -5.95 5.61 -9.74
C MET A 173 -4.62 6.22 -10.15
N ALA A 174 -4.52 7.55 -10.22
CA ALA A 174 -3.26 8.24 -10.47
C ALA A 174 -2.23 7.96 -9.37
N TYR A 175 -2.64 8.00 -8.10
CA TYR A 175 -1.79 7.57 -6.98
C TYR A 175 -1.38 6.09 -7.13
N LYS A 176 -2.31 5.18 -7.44
CA LYS A 176 -1.98 3.75 -7.67
C LYS A 176 -1.00 3.55 -8.83
N MET A 177 -1.05 4.39 -9.86
CA MET A 177 -0.04 4.38 -10.94
C MET A 177 1.34 4.75 -10.40
N VAL A 178 1.46 5.81 -9.56
CA VAL A 178 2.74 6.20 -8.94
C VAL A 178 3.28 5.08 -8.04
N ASN A 179 2.44 4.55 -7.17
CA ASN A 179 2.82 3.47 -6.27
C ASN A 179 3.24 2.19 -7.02
N THR A 180 2.59 1.87 -8.15
CA THR A 180 2.99 0.74 -9.01
C THR A 180 4.33 1.02 -9.72
N LEU A 181 4.57 2.27 -10.17
CA LEU A 181 5.85 2.69 -10.72
C LEU A 181 6.97 2.48 -9.70
N ASP A 182 6.81 2.98 -8.48
CA ASP A 182 7.81 2.79 -7.43
C ASP A 182 8.06 1.31 -7.15
N SER A 183 7.01 0.53 -6.95
CA SER A 183 7.10 -0.91 -6.67
C SER A 183 7.79 -1.71 -7.78
N MET A 184 7.71 -1.28 -9.05
CA MET A 184 8.30 -1.99 -10.19
C MET A 184 9.70 -1.50 -10.56
N ILE A 185 9.96 -0.20 -10.44
CA ILE A 185 11.19 0.41 -10.96
C ILE A 185 11.88 1.35 -9.97
N GLY A 186 11.34 1.57 -8.75
CA GLY A 186 11.90 2.48 -7.74
C GLY A 186 13.15 1.94 -7.00
N TYR A 187 13.66 0.79 -7.38
CA TYR A 187 14.81 0.16 -6.72
C TYR A 187 16.12 0.93 -6.95
N LYS A 188 17.02 0.87 -5.95
CA LYS A 188 18.34 1.54 -5.99
C LYS A 188 19.45 0.65 -6.57
N ASP A 189 19.11 -0.44 -7.25
CA ASP A 189 20.07 -1.30 -7.94
C ASP A 189 20.61 -0.66 -9.24
N ALA A 190 21.63 -1.26 -9.85
CA ALA A 190 22.28 -0.74 -11.04
C ALA A 190 21.32 -0.61 -12.26
N ARG A 191 20.24 -1.39 -12.32
CA ARG A 191 19.25 -1.36 -13.40
C ARG A 191 18.33 -0.17 -13.30
N TYR A 192 17.87 0.15 -12.08
CA TYR A 192 16.79 1.11 -11.84
C TYR A 192 17.23 2.42 -11.18
N LYS A 193 18.44 2.49 -10.59
CA LYS A 193 18.94 3.68 -9.88
C LYS A 193 18.74 5.01 -10.62
N ASP A 194 18.95 5.01 -11.93
CA ASP A 194 18.77 6.22 -12.75
C ASP A 194 17.32 6.31 -13.26
N PHE A 195 16.79 5.22 -13.82
CA PHE A 195 15.49 5.20 -14.48
C PHE A 195 14.34 5.39 -13.50
N GLY A 196 14.37 4.72 -12.34
CA GLY A 196 13.31 4.76 -11.35
C GLY A 196 13.40 5.88 -10.33
N CYS A 197 14.48 6.70 -10.33
CA CYS A 197 14.68 7.65 -9.25
C CYS A 197 13.55 8.68 -9.10
N CYS A 198 12.94 9.13 -10.20
CA CYS A 198 11.82 10.09 -10.15
C CYS A 198 10.54 9.41 -9.64
N SER A 199 10.30 8.14 -9.98
CA SER A 199 9.16 7.37 -9.48
C SER A 199 9.25 7.22 -7.97
N ALA A 200 10.41 6.81 -7.44
CA ALA A 200 10.64 6.68 -6.00
C ALA A 200 10.45 8.00 -5.25
N HIS A 201 11.00 9.11 -5.76
CA HIS A 201 10.81 10.42 -5.13
C HIS A 201 9.35 10.90 -5.18
N LEU A 202 8.65 10.65 -6.28
CA LEU A 202 7.24 11.04 -6.40
C LEU A 202 6.37 10.24 -5.42
N ASP A 203 6.61 8.94 -5.30
CA ASP A 203 5.94 8.09 -4.31
C ASP A 203 6.24 8.56 -2.89
N ASP A 204 7.51 8.85 -2.56
CA ASP A 204 7.90 9.40 -1.25
C ASP A 204 7.17 10.70 -0.90
N VAL A 205 6.98 11.60 -1.87
CA VAL A 205 6.24 12.86 -1.67
C VAL A 205 4.75 12.61 -1.46
N LEU A 206 4.13 11.76 -2.30
CA LEU A 206 2.70 11.48 -2.20
C LEU A 206 2.33 10.71 -0.93
N ASN A 207 3.20 9.84 -0.46
CA ASN A 207 2.99 9.07 0.77
C ASN A 207 3.35 9.84 2.06
N TYR A 208 3.88 11.06 1.97
CA TYR A 208 4.32 11.80 3.14
C TYR A 208 3.19 12.02 4.17
N ILE A 209 2.03 12.50 3.76
CA ILE A 209 0.86 12.70 4.63
C ILE A 209 0.18 11.36 4.93
N PRO A 210 -0.15 10.50 3.96
CA PRO A 210 -0.80 9.23 4.20
C PRO A 210 -0.11 8.34 5.22
N ALA A 211 1.22 8.20 5.16
CA ALA A 211 1.95 7.35 6.10
C ALA A 211 1.83 7.82 7.56
N ARG A 212 1.84 9.12 7.80
CA ARG A 212 1.65 9.70 9.13
C ARG A 212 0.23 9.57 9.62
N LEU A 213 -0.73 9.78 8.73
CA LEU A 213 -2.15 9.52 8.99
C LEU A 213 -2.38 8.04 9.35
N THR A 214 -1.78 7.12 8.59
CA THR A 214 -1.85 5.67 8.86
C THR A 214 -1.31 5.35 10.25
N ALA A 215 -0.16 5.88 10.64
CA ALA A 215 0.39 5.68 11.98
C ALA A 215 -0.56 6.18 13.07
N LEU A 216 -1.18 7.35 12.88
CA LEU A 216 -2.19 7.88 13.82
C LEU A 216 -3.41 6.95 13.90
N LEU A 217 -3.92 6.49 12.78
CA LEU A 217 -5.09 5.59 12.71
C LEU A 217 -4.80 4.22 13.36
N ILE A 218 -3.58 3.69 13.19
CA ILE A 218 -3.12 2.49 13.91
C ILE A 218 -3.16 2.73 15.42
N VAL A 219 -2.67 3.89 15.89
CA VAL A 219 -2.70 4.24 17.32
C VAL A 219 -4.14 4.35 17.83
N LEU A 220 -5.05 4.95 17.08
CA LEU A 220 -6.47 5.04 17.45
C LEU A 220 -7.15 3.65 17.51
N SER A 221 -6.68 2.71 16.68
CA SER A 221 -7.20 1.33 16.63
C SER A 221 -6.63 0.41 17.72
N GLY A 222 -5.53 0.80 18.40
CA GLY A 222 -4.88 -0.05 19.39
C GLY A 222 -3.94 0.72 20.30
N TYR A 223 -4.47 1.64 21.12
CA TYR A 223 -3.66 2.50 21.99
C TYR A 223 -2.76 1.73 22.96
N ARG A 224 -1.52 2.22 23.13
CA ARG A 224 -0.56 1.80 24.15
C ARG A 224 0.12 3.04 24.74
N LYS A 225 0.31 3.04 26.07
CA LYS A 225 1.01 4.15 26.74
C LYS A 225 2.42 4.32 26.17
N GLY A 226 2.79 5.56 25.85
CA GLY A 226 4.12 5.90 25.30
C GLY A 226 4.28 5.65 23.80
N ILE A 227 3.23 5.26 23.08
CA ILE A 227 3.29 4.92 21.65
C ILE A 227 3.80 6.07 20.78
N PHE A 228 3.41 7.32 21.03
CA PHE A 228 3.87 8.46 20.26
C PHE A 228 5.38 8.72 20.43
N SER A 229 5.93 8.52 21.63
CA SER A 229 7.37 8.58 21.88
C SER A 229 8.11 7.46 21.14
N PHE A 230 7.52 6.27 21.12
CA PHE A 230 8.05 5.12 20.37
C PHE A 230 8.09 5.41 18.87
N ILE A 231 7.00 5.87 18.27
CA ILE A 231 6.93 6.23 16.85
C ILE A 231 7.96 7.33 16.53
N ARG A 232 8.01 8.41 17.34
CA ARG A 232 8.97 9.48 17.14
C ARG A 232 10.42 9.00 17.16
N LYS A 233 10.74 8.02 18.02
CA LYS A 233 12.08 7.45 18.15
C LYS A 233 12.49 6.62 16.94
N TYR A 234 11.58 5.76 16.44
CA TYR A 234 11.95 4.73 15.47
C TYR A 234 11.57 5.06 14.01
N ALA A 235 10.48 5.78 13.77
CA ALA A 235 9.98 6.00 12.40
C ALA A 235 11.00 6.67 11.47
N ARG A 236 11.82 7.59 12.01
CA ARG A 236 12.83 8.33 11.22
C ARG A 236 14.12 7.54 11.00
N GLN A 237 14.29 6.37 11.60
CA GLN A 237 15.46 5.53 11.41
C GLN A 237 15.32 4.62 10.18
N HIS A 238 14.08 4.47 9.66
CA HIS A 238 13.83 3.66 8.49
C HIS A 238 14.40 4.30 7.21
N ALA A 239 14.84 3.45 6.24
CA ALA A 239 15.41 3.90 4.97
C ALA A 239 14.41 4.66 4.08
N SER A 240 13.11 4.29 4.14
CA SER A 240 12.02 5.06 3.54
C SER A 240 11.58 6.16 4.52
N PRO A 241 11.34 7.38 4.04
CA PRO A 241 10.84 8.48 4.87
C PRO A 241 9.39 8.27 5.34
N ASN A 242 8.72 7.26 4.81
CA ASN A 242 7.29 6.98 5.00
C ASN A 242 7.03 5.66 5.72
N SER A 243 7.53 4.53 5.23
CA SER A 243 7.22 3.18 5.73
C SER A 243 7.52 3.02 7.24
N GLY A 244 8.53 3.73 7.75
CA GLY A 244 8.89 3.72 9.16
C GLY A 244 7.77 4.17 10.11
N TYR A 245 6.81 5.00 9.67
CA TYR A 245 5.70 5.47 10.50
C TYR A 245 4.67 4.38 10.79
N PRO A 246 4.03 3.74 9.79
CA PRO A 246 3.09 2.65 10.02
C PRO A 246 3.76 1.43 10.65
N GLU A 247 5.01 1.09 10.25
CA GLU A 247 5.75 -0.01 10.87
C GLU A 247 6.04 0.25 12.35
N SER A 248 6.47 1.45 12.72
CA SER A 248 6.71 1.81 14.13
C SER A 248 5.42 1.81 14.94
N ALA A 249 4.32 2.28 14.38
CA ALA A 249 3.02 2.25 15.06
C ALA A 249 2.59 0.80 15.31
N MET A 250 2.67 -0.07 14.30
CA MET A 250 2.30 -1.48 14.41
C MET A 250 3.21 -2.23 15.39
N ALA A 251 4.54 -2.09 15.26
CA ALA A 251 5.50 -2.72 16.17
C ALA A 251 5.28 -2.28 17.62
N GLY A 252 5.03 -0.99 17.84
CA GLY A 252 4.77 -0.44 19.15
C GLY A 252 3.47 -0.96 19.77
N ILE A 253 2.38 -1.06 19.02
CA ILE A 253 1.10 -1.59 19.48
C ILE A 253 1.19 -3.10 19.77
N LEU A 254 1.90 -3.85 18.93
CA LEU A 254 2.10 -5.30 19.12
C LEU A 254 3.13 -5.61 20.21
N ASP A 255 3.90 -4.63 20.68
CA ASP A 255 5.02 -4.79 21.58
C ASP A 255 6.04 -5.81 21.07
N CYS A 256 6.56 -5.57 19.90
CA CYS A 256 7.55 -6.44 19.25
C CYS A 256 8.61 -5.63 18.51
N ARG A 257 9.60 -6.32 17.99
CA ARG A 257 10.68 -5.73 17.21
C ARG A 257 10.55 -6.07 15.73
N PHE A 258 10.59 -5.05 14.87
CA PHE A 258 10.67 -5.15 13.41
C PHE A 258 12.07 -4.76 12.92
N GLY A 259 12.30 -4.88 11.61
CA GLY A 259 13.56 -4.48 10.98
C GLY A 259 14.70 -5.49 11.16
N GLY A 260 15.91 -4.93 11.18
CA GLY A 260 17.16 -5.68 11.20
C GLY A 260 17.64 -6.12 9.82
N PRO A 261 18.81 -6.78 9.75
CA PRO A 261 19.44 -7.14 8.48
C PRO A 261 18.62 -8.14 7.68
N ASN A 262 18.54 -7.92 6.37
CA ASN A 262 17.87 -8.80 5.42
C ASN A 262 18.68 -8.88 4.12
N ILE A 263 18.55 -9.97 3.38
CA ILE A 263 19.21 -10.17 2.09
C ILE A 263 18.25 -9.76 0.97
N TYR A 264 18.72 -8.92 0.06
CA TYR A 264 18.02 -8.52 -1.17
C TYR A 264 18.92 -8.79 -2.36
N HIS A 265 18.48 -9.61 -3.32
CA HIS A 265 19.27 -9.96 -4.51
C HIS A 265 20.71 -10.44 -4.18
N GLY A 266 20.86 -11.22 -3.10
CA GLY A 266 22.15 -11.73 -2.64
C GLY A 266 23.02 -10.72 -1.86
N ILE A 267 22.55 -9.49 -1.65
CA ILE A 267 23.26 -8.44 -0.92
C ILE A 267 22.64 -8.27 0.47
N LEU A 268 23.46 -8.31 1.51
CA LEU A 268 23.03 -8.00 2.88
C LEU A 268 22.76 -6.50 2.99
N VAL A 269 21.54 -6.16 3.37
CA VAL A 269 21.12 -4.77 3.64
C VAL A 269 20.86 -4.62 5.13
N GLU A 270 21.66 -3.81 5.78
CA GLU A 270 21.50 -3.45 7.18
C GLU A 270 20.33 -2.47 7.32
N LYS A 271 19.23 -2.95 7.95
CA LYS A 271 18.10 -2.09 8.33
C LYS A 271 18.11 -1.87 9.83
N PRO A 272 17.83 -0.65 10.30
CA PRO A 272 17.68 -0.39 11.73
C PRO A 272 16.55 -1.24 12.33
N TYR A 273 16.71 -1.63 13.58
CA TYR A 273 15.63 -2.26 14.33
C TYR A 273 14.59 -1.22 14.80
N ILE A 274 13.33 -1.58 14.69
CA ILE A 274 12.19 -0.82 15.22
C ILE A 274 11.69 -1.53 16.47
N GLY A 275 11.95 -0.96 17.63
CA GLY A 275 11.62 -1.57 18.92
C GLY A 275 12.76 -2.39 19.51
N THR A 276 12.59 -2.79 20.78
CA THR A 276 13.58 -3.50 21.57
C THR A 276 13.11 -4.88 22.04
N ASN A 277 11.79 -5.12 22.04
CA ASN A 277 11.21 -6.38 22.54
C ASN A 277 11.30 -7.47 21.48
N ASP A 278 12.37 -8.27 21.54
CA ASP A 278 12.66 -9.38 20.61
C ASP A 278 12.00 -10.69 21.06
N ARG A 279 10.68 -10.63 21.27
CA ARG A 279 9.89 -11.81 21.62
C ARG A 279 9.51 -12.66 20.43
N GLU A 280 9.10 -13.89 20.69
CA GLU A 280 8.45 -14.71 19.67
C GLU A 280 7.09 -14.14 19.26
N LEU A 281 6.80 -14.24 17.96
CA LEU A 281 5.54 -13.83 17.36
C LEU A 281 4.67 -15.03 17.09
N SER A 282 3.36 -14.82 17.08
CA SER A 282 2.37 -15.90 16.98
C SER A 282 1.17 -15.50 16.10
N ILE A 283 0.32 -16.47 15.82
CA ILE A 283 -0.96 -16.25 15.14
C ILE A 283 -1.83 -15.18 15.83
N ARG A 284 -1.66 -14.97 17.15
CA ARG A 284 -2.39 -13.93 17.90
C ARG A 284 -1.94 -12.54 17.47
N ASP A 285 -0.65 -12.36 17.18
CA ASP A 285 -0.09 -11.08 16.72
C ASP A 285 -0.60 -10.76 15.31
N TYR A 286 -0.59 -11.75 14.42
CA TYR A 286 -1.19 -11.62 13.10
C TYR A 286 -2.69 -11.25 13.18
N LYS A 287 -3.48 -11.98 13.99
CA LYS A 287 -4.91 -11.69 14.16
C LYS A 287 -5.16 -10.29 14.74
N ARG A 288 -4.26 -9.79 15.59
CA ARG A 288 -4.32 -8.43 16.12
C ARG A 288 -4.00 -7.40 15.04
N ALA A 289 -2.96 -7.61 14.25
CA ALA A 289 -2.62 -6.76 13.11
C ALA A 289 -3.75 -6.72 12.08
N ALA A 290 -4.34 -7.86 11.72
CA ALA A 290 -5.47 -7.94 10.82
C ALA A 290 -6.69 -7.12 11.31
N ARG A 291 -7.00 -7.19 12.61
CA ARG A 291 -8.06 -6.36 13.21
C ARG A 291 -7.73 -4.87 13.17
N ILE A 292 -6.47 -4.50 13.39
CA ILE A 292 -6.02 -3.11 13.26
C ILE A 292 -6.21 -2.64 11.81
N ASN A 293 -5.76 -3.41 10.82
CA ASN A 293 -5.92 -3.07 9.41
C ASN A 293 -7.39 -2.86 9.06
N GLN A 294 -8.27 -3.77 9.50
CA GLN A 294 -9.71 -3.64 9.27
C GLN A 294 -10.31 -2.38 9.93
N SER A 295 -9.90 -2.09 11.17
CA SER A 295 -10.36 -0.90 11.90
C SER A 295 -9.86 0.38 11.25
N VAL A 296 -8.60 0.45 10.82
CA VAL A 296 -8.02 1.60 10.12
C VAL A 296 -8.75 1.87 8.81
N CYS A 297 -9.01 0.84 8.01
CA CYS A 297 -9.78 0.97 6.77
C CYS A 297 -11.17 1.54 7.04
N LEU A 298 -11.92 0.95 7.98
CA LEU A 298 -13.26 1.41 8.36
C LEU A 298 -13.26 2.85 8.87
N ILE A 299 -12.33 3.19 9.78
CA ILE A 299 -12.22 4.55 10.34
C ILE A 299 -11.92 5.55 9.21
N THR A 300 -11.05 5.20 8.26
CA THR A 300 -10.74 6.07 7.12
C THR A 300 -11.98 6.32 6.26
N VAL A 301 -12.75 5.29 5.95
CA VAL A 301 -14.01 5.42 5.20
C VAL A 301 -15.00 6.32 5.95
N ILE A 302 -15.18 6.11 7.27
CA ILE A 302 -16.06 6.92 8.11
C ILE A 302 -15.59 8.39 8.11
N LEU A 303 -14.30 8.65 8.29
CA LEU A 303 -13.75 10.02 8.28
C LEU A 303 -14.02 10.74 6.96
N ILE A 304 -13.85 10.06 5.83
CA ILE A 304 -14.18 10.63 4.52
C ILE A 304 -15.68 10.95 4.46
N CYS A 305 -16.55 10.03 4.86
CA CYS A 305 -17.99 10.28 4.90
C CYS A 305 -18.31 11.52 5.76
N LEU A 306 -17.72 11.64 6.94
CA LEU A 306 -17.95 12.78 7.85
C LEU A 306 -17.47 14.12 7.27
N VAL A 307 -16.36 14.13 6.51
CA VAL A 307 -15.86 15.34 5.84
C VAL A 307 -16.84 15.83 4.76
N PHE A 308 -17.51 14.93 4.07
CA PHE A 308 -18.41 15.28 2.98
C PHE A 308 -19.87 15.49 3.39
N ILE A 309 -20.30 15.08 4.60
CA ILE A 309 -21.65 15.34 5.14
C ILE A 309 -21.97 16.85 5.25
N PRO A 310 -21.10 17.74 5.75
CA PRO A 310 -21.42 19.16 5.93
C PRO A 310 -21.53 19.96 4.62
N LEU A 311 -21.26 19.34 3.48
CA LEU A 311 -21.35 19.99 2.15
C LEU A 311 -22.75 19.90 1.55
N ILE A 312 -23.75 19.46 2.33
CA ILE A 312 -25.18 19.49 2.01
C ILE A 312 -25.75 20.86 2.40
#